data_284d94308d622245077079d75312f838
#
_entry.id   284d94308d622245077079d75312f838
#
_cell.length_a   1.000
_cell.length_b   1.000
_cell.length_c   1.000
_cell.angle_alpha   90.00
_cell.angle_beta   90.00
_cell.angle_gamma   90.00
#
_symmetry.space_group_name_H-M   'P 1'
#
loop_
_entity.id
_entity.type
_entity.pdbx_description
1 polymer ?
#
loop_
_entity_poly.entity_id
_entity_poly.type
_entity_poly.pdbx_seq_one_letter_code
_entity_poly.pdbx_strand_id
1 'polypeptide(L)'
;MPARGGLIRPASAADAAACVAIYRPYVEHTVISWETDVPTENAMAARIVAAQVSHEWLVLERDRRVIGFAYGHALNRLATYQWSTETGIYLDAGHRRTGGGRALYTELLRRLTERGYRQAFAGITQPNEASNGFHRSFGFTEVGLYRRVAWKHDGWHDVAWMQLDLAAAEPDEAPGPISAPGRVRGSGA
;
A
#
# COMPACT_ATOMS: atom_id res chain seq x y z
N MET A 1 -4.82 15.51 -26.45
CA MET A 1 -3.64 15.01 -25.72
C MET A 1 -4.17 14.09 -24.62
N PRO A 2 -3.86 12.79 -24.58
CA PRO A 2 -4.25 11.97 -23.44
C PRO A 2 -3.59 12.53 -22.19
N ALA A 3 -4.33 12.55 -21.09
CA ALA A 3 -3.88 13.08 -19.81
C ALA A 3 -2.57 12.42 -19.39
N ARG A 4 -1.60 13.20 -18.89
CA ARG A 4 -0.30 12.73 -18.37
C ARG A 4 -0.42 11.85 -17.12
N GLY A 5 -1.65 11.57 -16.63
CA GLY A 5 -1.96 10.68 -15.52
C GLY A 5 -2.53 9.36 -16.05
N GLY A 6 -1.99 8.23 -15.63
CA GLY A 6 -2.57 6.92 -15.93
C GLY A 6 -3.94 6.74 -15.24
N LEU A 7 -4.67 5.69 -15.63
CA LEU A 7 -5.90 5.27 -14.98
C LEU A 7 -5.59 4.54 -13.67
N ILE A 8 -6.17 4.99 -12.56
CA ILE A 8 -6.12 4.28 -11.28
C ILE A 8 -7.45 3.58 -11.10
N ARG A 9 -7.40 2.27 -10.86
CA ARG A 9 -8.60 1.43 -10.67
C ARG A 9 -8.36 0.34 -9.63
N PRO A 10 -9.42 -0.23 -9.06
CA PRO A 10 -9.31 -1.46 -8.29
C PRO A 10 -8.65 -2.56 -9.12
N ALA A 11 -7.77 -3.32 -8.49
CA ALA A 11 -7.18 -4.50 -9.10
C ALA A 11 -8.21 -5.65 -9.16
N SER A 12 -7.96 -6.58 -10.05
CA SER A 12 -8.66 -7.85 -10.12
C SER A 12 -7.66 -9.02 -10.16
N ALA A 13 -8.12 -10.25 -10.02
CA ALA A 13 -7.26 -11.42 -10.16
C ALA A 13 -6.49 -11.45 -11.50
N ALA A 14 -7.06 -10.86 -12.56
CA ALA A 14 -6.41 -10.77 -13.88
C ALA A 14 -5.17 -9.87 -13.90
N ASP A 15 -5.00 -8.99 -12.91
CA ASP A 15 -3.83 -8.11 -12.81
C ASP A 15 -2.64 -8.79 -12.11
N ALA A 16 -2.81 -10.02 -11.62
CA ALA A 16 -1.82 -10.73 -10.81
C ALA A 16 -0.47 -10.89 -11.54
N ALA A 17 -0.49 -11.30 -12.80
CA ALA A 17 0.73 -11.45 -13.61
C ALA A 17 1.52 -10.14 -13.72
N ALA A 18 0.82 -9.02 -13.97
CA ALA A 18 1.45 -7.71 -14.03
C ALA A 18 2.00 -7.25 -12.66
N CYS A 19 1.25 -7.48 -11.58
CA CYS A 19 1.71 -7.20 -10.22
C CYS A 19 2.96 -8.01 -9.87
N VAL A 20 3.00 -9.31 -10.21
CA VAL A 20 4.18 -10.16 -10.00
C VAL A 20 5.37 -9.64 -10.80
N ALA A 21 5.19 -9.28 -12.06
CA ALA A 21 6.25 -8.75 -12.90
C ALA A 21 6.86 -7.46 -12.33
N ILE A 22 6.02 -6.55 -11.80
CA ILE A 22 6.47 -5.32 -11.13
C ILE A 22 7.18 -5.64 -9.82
N TYR A 23 6.67 -6.60 -9.04
CA TYR A 23 7.16 -6.93 -7.71
C TYR A 23 8.46 -7.74 -7.71
N ARG A 24 8.65 -8.60 -8.72
CA ARG A 24 9.81 -9.50 -8.86
C ARG A 24 11.16 -8.81 -8.61
N PRO A 25 11.52 -7.69 -9.26
CA PRO A 25 12.82 -7.06 -9.05
C PRO A 25 13.03 -6.59 -7.60
N TYR A 26 11.96 -6.23 -6.90
CA TYR A 26 12.05 -5.82 -5.48
C TYR A 26 12.33 -7.02 -4.59
N VAL A 27 11.78 -8.19 -4.90
CA VAL A 27 12.03 -9.44 -4.17
C VAL A 27 13.44 -9.95 -4.44
N GLU A 28 13.82 -10.07 -5.71
CA GLU A 28 15.07 -10.72 -6.13
C GLU A 28 16.31 -9.87 -5.90
N HIS A 29 16.20 -8.54 -6.02
CA HIS A 29 17.38 -7.66 -6.11
C HIS A 29 17.44 -6.56 -5.07
N THR A 30 16.50 -6.50 -4.14
CA THR A 30 16.46 -5.44 -3.12
C THR A 30 16.05 -5.97 -1.76
N VAL A 31 16.32 -5.16 -0.75
CA VAL A 31 15.82 -5.35 0.63
C VAL A 31 14.50 -4.61 0.88
N ILE A 32 13.93 -3.97 -0.14
CA ILE A 32 12.68 -3.21 -0.02
C ILE A 32 11.50 -4.14 0.25
N SER A 33 11.43 -5.28 -0.45
CA SER A 33 10.51 -6.36 -0.11
C SER A 33 11.13 -7.27 0.93
N TRP A 34 10.32 -7.69 1.90
CA TRP A 34 10.75 -8.65 2.93
C TRP A 34 10.57 -10.11 2.51
N GLU A 35 9.95 -10.36 1.35
CA GLU A 35 9.82 -11.70 0.81
C GLU A 35 11.16 -12.17 0.21
N THR A 36 11.47 -13.46 0.40
CA THR A 36 12.64 -14.14 -0.16
C THR A 36 12.34 -14.76 -1.51
N ASP A 37 11.10 -15.15 -1.71
CA ASP A 37 10.63 -15.82 -2.91
C ASP A 37 9.57 -14.98 -3.64
N VAL A 38 9.67 -14.92 -4.96
CA VAL A 38 8.67 -14.23 -5.78
C VAL A 38 7.36 -15.01 -5.71
N PRO A 39 6.25 -14.38 -5.32
CA PRO A 39 4.97 -15.07 -5.26
C PRO A 39 4.56 -15.55 -6.67
N THR A 40 3.89 -16.70 -6.72
CA THR A 40 3.26 -17.14 -7.97
C THR A 40 2.10 -16.23 -8.35
N GLU A 41 1.71 -16.23 -9.63
CA GLU A 41 0.54 -15.45 -10.08
C GLU A 41 -0.73 -15.85 -9.32
N ASN A 42 -0.92 -17.13 -9.04
CA ASN A 42 -2.07 -17.60 -8.25
C ASN A 42 -2.03 -17.07 -6.80
N ALA A 43 -0.85 -17.04 -6.18
CA ALA A 43 -0.70 -16.47 -4.84
C ALA A 43 -0.97 -14.97 -4.84
N MET A 44 -0.48 -14.24 -5.85
CA MET A 44 -0.75 -12.82 -6.01
C MET A 44 -2.24 -12.53 -6.27
N ALA A 45 -2.89 -13.32 -7.12
CA ALA A 45 -4.34 -13.23 -7.37
C ALA A 45 -5.14 -13.42 -6.08
N ALA A 46 -4.78 -14.41 -5.27
CA ALA A 46 -5.43 -14.64 -3.96
C ALA A 46 -5.24 -13.44 -3.01
N ARG A 47 -4.05 -12.82 -2.96
CA ARG A 47 -3.79 -11.61 -2.17
C ARG A 47 -4.66 -10.44 -2.64
N ILE A 48 -4.77 -10.21 -3.95
CA ILE A 48 -5.61 -9.16 -4.53
C ILE A 48 -7.06 -9.36 -4.12
N VAL A 49 -7.60 -10.57 -4.30
CA VAL A 49 -8.99 -10.88 -3.93
C VAL A 49 -9.23 -10.69 -2.43
N ALA A 50 -8.32 -11.17 -1.58
CA ALA A 50 -8.43 -11.02 -0.13
C ALA A 50 -8.41 -9.55 0.30
N ALA A 51 -7.52 -8.74 -0.27
CA ALA A 51 -7.44 -7.31 0.02
C ALA A 51 -8.72 -6.57 -0.42
N GLN A 52 -9.34 -6.93 -1.53
CA GLN A 52 -10.58 -6.30 -2.00
C GLN A 52 -11.79 -6.59 -1.08
N VAL A 53 -11.74 -7.62 -0.26
CA VAL A 53 -12.81 -7.89 0.72
C VAL A 53 -12.77 -6.92 1.88
N SER A 54 -11.61 -6.74 2.49
CA SER A 54 -11.46 -6.00 3.76
C SER A 54 -10.68 -4.70 3.63
N HIS A 55 -9.81 -4.57 2.63
CA HIS A 55 -8.95 -3.40 2.41
C HIS A 55 -9.12 -2.88 0.98
N GLU A 56 -8.03 -2.37 0.41
CA GLU A 56 -7.96 -1.91 -0.98
C GLU A 56 -6.73 -2.49 -1.67
N TRP A 57 -6.86 -2.79 -2.95
CA TRP A 57 -5.74 -3.05 -3.85
C TRP A 57 -5.99 -2.31 -5.16
N LEU A 58 -5.12 -1.36 -5.48
CA LEU A 58 -5.25 -0.51 -6.67
C LEU A 58 -4.10 -0.77 -7.63
N VAL A 59 -4.38 -0.63 -8.92
CA VAL A 59 -3.37 -0.61 -9.98
C VAL A 59 -3.37 0.74 -10.68
N LEU A 60 -2.19 1.16 -11.11
CA LEU A 60 -1.97 2.28 -12.01
C LEU A 60 -1.73 1.74 -13.41
N GLU A 61 -2.63 2.07 -14.33
CA GLU A 61 -2.56 1.66 -15.73
C GLU A 61 -2.17 2.85 -16.62
N ARG A 62 -1.22 2.66 -17.53
CA ARG A 62 -0.86 3.61 -18.57
C ARG A 62 -0.67 2.86 -19.89
N ASP A 63 -1.22 3.39 -20.97
CA ASP A 63 -1.16 2.77 -22.30
C ASP A 63 -1.59 1.29 -22.28
N ARG A 64 -2.67 0.99 -21.53
CA ARG A 64 -3.23 -0.36 -21.34
C ARG A 64 -2.28 -1.35 -20.66
N ARG A 65 -1.27 -0.85 -19.96
CA ARG A 65 -0.31 -1.65 -19.19
C ARG A 65 -0.32 -1.21 -17.73
N VAL A 66 -0.40 -2.16 -16.81
CA VAL A 66 -0.22 -1.90 -15.39
C VAL A 66 1.26 -1.57 -15.14
N ILE A 67 1.52 -0.39 -14.55
CA ILE A 67 2.87 0.14 -14.29
C ILE A 67 3.13 0.36 -12.79
N GLY A 68 2.18 0.03 -11.93
CA GLY A 68 2.31 0.12 -10.49
C GLY A 68 1.08 -0.40 -9.77
N PHE A 69 1.25 -0.73 -8.51
CA PHE A 69 0.16 -1.11 -7.63
C PHE A 69 0.41 -0.61 -6.21
N ALA A 70 -0.68 -0.38 -5.47
CA ALA A 70 -0.65 -0.04 -4.06
C ALA A 70 -1.80 -0.74 -3.34
N TYR A 71 -1.57 -1.11 -2.09
CA TYR A 71 -2.53 -1.90 -1.33
C TYR A 71 -2.47 -1.57 0.16
N GLY A 72 -3.57 -1.91 0.86
CA GLY A 72 -3.62 -2.02 2.30
C GLY A 72 -3.84 -3.47 2.72
N HIS A 73 -3.37 -3.82 3.89
CA HIS A 73 -3.68 -5.08 4.55
C HIS A 73 -3.75 -4.90 6.07
N ALA A 74 -4.19 -5.93 6.80
CA ALA A 74 -4.31 -5.87 8.24
C ALA A 74 -2.94 -5.63 8.90
N LEU A 75 -2.83 -4.61 9.74
CA LEU A 75 -1.65 -4.36 10.55
C LEU A 75 -1.42 -5.50 11.55
N ASN A 76 -2.49 -6.06 12.10
CA ASN A 76 -2.47 -7.14 13.07
C ASN A 76 -3.72 -8.03 12.92
N ARG A 77 -3.63 -9.29 13.39
CA ARG A 77 -4.74 -10.25 13.32
C ARG A 77 -5.83 -10.04 14.38
N LEU A 78 -5.53 -9.26 15.42
CA LEU A 78 -6.48 -9.00 16.51
C LEU A 78 -7.54 -7.98 16.09
N ALA A 79 -8.80 -8.25 16.42
CA ALA A 79 -9.93 -7.39 16.06
C ALA A 79 -9.83 -5.97 16.60
N THR A 80 -9.10 -5.76 17.69
CA THR A 80 -8.83 -4.44 18.27
C THR A 80 -7.99 -3.53 17.35
N TYR A 81 -7.31 -4.10 16.34
CA TYR A 81 -6.52 -3.36 15.35
C TYR A 81 -7.27 -3.15 14.01
N GLN A 82 -8.55 -3.50 13.92
CA GLN A 82 -9.29 -3.51 12.65
C GLN A 82 -9.35 -2.16 11.93
N TRP A 83 -9.18 -1.05 12.63
CA TRP A 83 -9.16 0.31 12.05
C TRP A 83 -7.76 0.79 11.64
N SER A 84 -6.76 -0.06 11.80
CA SER A 84 -5.37 0.18 11.40
C SER A 84 -5.01 -0.69 10.21
N THR A 85 -4.33 -0.11 9.24
CA THR A 85 -3.89 -0.82 8.04
C THR A 85 -2.41 -0.58 7.79
N GLU A 86 -1.69 -1.62 7.36
CA GLU A 86 -0.37 -1.47 6.78
C GLU A 86 -0.52 -1.29 5.27
N THR A 87 0.28 -0.41 4.68
CA THR A 87 0.19 -0.04 3.27
C THR A 87 1.50 -0.33 2.53
N GLY A 88 1.37 -0.73 1.27
CA GLY A 88 2.49 -0.95 0.37
C GLY A 88 2.27 -0.30 -0.99
N ILE A 89 3.36 0.11 -1.64
CA ILE A 89 3.35 0.64 -3.01
C ILE A 89 4.58 0.18 -3.78
N TYR A 90 4.37 -0.28 -5.01
CA TYR A 90 5.41 -0.72 -5.93
C TYR A 90 5.15 -0.17 -7.33
N LEU A 91 6.21 0.29 -7.98
CA LEU A 91 6.16 0.87 -9.32
C LEU A 91 7.16 0.18 -10.23
N ASP A 92 6.80 0.00 -11.48
CA ASP A 92 7.74 -0.38 -12.53
C ASP A 92 8.91 0.62 -12.55
N ALA A 93 10.15 0.11 -12.64
CA ALA A 93 11.35 0.92 -12.54
C ALA A 93 11.43 2.03 -13.59
N GLY A 94 10.92 1.77 -14.80
CA GLY A 94 10.89 2.72 -15.91
C GLY A 94 9.87 3.85 -15.73
N HIS A 95 8.97 3.74 -14.75
CA HIS A 95 7.87 4.69 -14.53
C HIS A 95 7.96 5.45 -13.20
N ARG A 96 9.12 5.39 -12.52
CA ARG A 96 9.36 6.15 -11.30
C ARG A 96 9.50 7.65 -11.60
N ARG A 97 9.24 8.49 -10.60
CA ARG A 97 9.36 9.97 -10.66
C ARG A 97 8.49 10.65 -11.72
N THR A 98 7.43 10.00 -12.19
CA THR A 98 6.46 10.56 -13.17
C THR A 98 5.20 11.14 -12.53
N GLY A 99 5.13 11.19 -11.19
CA GLY A 99 3.93 11.59 -10.43
C GLY A 99 2.91 10.47 -10.23
N GLY A 100 3.00 9.37 -10.99
CA GLY A 100 2.03 8.26 -10.92
C GLY A 100 1.95 7.60 -9.56
N GLY A 101 3.09 7.39 -8.88
CA GLY A 101 3.10 6.82 -7.54
C GLY A 101 2.41 7.71 -6.51
N ARG A 102 2.58 9.03 -6.60
CA ARG A 102 1.85 9.96 -5.73
C ARG A 102 0.35 9.87 -5.96
N ALA A 103 -0.10 9.90 -7.20
CA ALA A 103 -1.53 9.80 -7.53
C ALA A 103 -2.14 8.48 -7.04
N LEU A 104 -1.44 7.35 -7.28
CA LEU A 104 -1.87 6.02 -6.85
C LEU A 104 -2.00 5.92 -5.32
N TYR A 105 -1.01 6.42 -4.60
CA TYR A 105 -1.01 6.35 -3.14
C TYR A 105 -2.01 7.32 -2.51
N THR A 106 -2.21 8.52 -3.10
CA THR A 106 -3.28 9.43 -2.71
C THR A 106 -4.65 8.76 -2.80
N GLU A 107 -4.92 8.07 -3.91
CA GLU A 107 -6.21 7.37 -4.10
C GLU A 107 -6.36 6.19 -3.14
N LEU A 108 -5.29 5.45 -2.84
CA LEU A 108 -5.31 4.39 -1.83
C LEU A 108 -5.71 4.95 -0.46
N LEU A 109 -5.00 5.98 0.03
CA LEU A 109 -5.26 6.58 1.34
C LEU A 109 -6.69 7.15 1.42
N ARG A 110 -7.15 7.84 0.37
CA ARG A 110 -8.52 8.36 0.28
C ARG A 110 -9.55 7.24 0.44
N ARG A 111 -9.40 6.13 -0.28
CA ARG A 111 -10.34 5.00 -0.21
C ARG A 111 -10.32 4.32 1.15
N LEU A 112 -9.14 4.11 1.73
CA LEU A 112 -9.01 3.54 3.08
C LEU A 112 -9.72 4.44 4.11
N THR A 113 -9.55 5.77 4.02
CA THR A 113 -10.25 6.73 4.88
C THR A 113 -11.77 6.64 4.71
N GLU A 114 -12.27 6.60 3.49
CA GLU A 114 -13.71 6.49 3.18
C GLU A 114 -14.32 5.18 3.70
N ARG A 115 -13.54 4.10 3.76
CA ARG A 115 -13.96 2.83 4.35
C ARG A 115 -14.05 2.87 5.86
N GLY A 116 -13.43 3.84 6.52
CA GLY A 116 -13.44 4.00 7.98
C GLY A 116 -12.14 3.62 8.66
N TYR A 117 -11.05 3.33 7.91
CA TYR A 117 -9.73 3.20 8.51
C TYR A 117 -9.30 4.51 9.16
N ARG A 118 -8.65 4.41 10.31
CA ARG A 118 -8.21 5.56 11.11
C ARG A 118 -6.70 5.76 11.04
N GLN A 119 -5.94 4.68 10.92
CA GLN A 119 -4.48 4.69 10.96
C GLN A 119 -3.92 3.93 9.77
N ALA A 120 -2.94 4.53 9.08
CA ALA A 120 -2.11 3.85 8.10
C ALA A 120 -0.67 3.73 8.60
N PHE A 121 -0.09 2.57 8.40
CA PHE A 121 1.30 2.27 8.73
C PHE A 121 2.08 1.90 7.48
N ALA A 122 3.37 2.20 7.50
CA ALA A 122 4.32 1.75 6.48
C ALA A 122 5.61 1.28 7.16
N GLY A 123 5.98 0.01 6.93
CA GLY A 123 7.25 -0.53 7.34
C GLY A 123 8.28 -0.36 6.22
N ILE A 124 9.41 0.27 6.50
CA ILE A 124 10.40 0.66 5.50
C ILE A 124 11.78 0.14 5.92
N THR A 125 12.33 -0.78 5.14
CA THR A 125 13.71 -1.26 5.34
C THR A 125 14.69 -0.11 5.17
N GLN A 126 15.64 0.00 6.10
CA GLN A 126 16.62 1.07 6.14
C GLN A 126 18.02 0.62 5.65
N PRO A 127 18.79 1.53 5.01
CA PRO A 127 18.44 2.89 4.64
C PRO A 127 17.56 2.95 3.38
N ASN A 128 16.55 3.82 3.35
CA ASN A 128 15.70 4.03 2.19
C ASN A 128 15.11 5.46 2.15
N GLU A 129 15.97 6.45 1.86
CA GLU A 129 15.56 7.85 1.85
C GLU A 129 14.45 8.17 0.82
N ALA A 130 14.40 7.42 -0.29
CA ALA A 130 13.35 7.61 -1.29
C ALA A 130 11.96 7.26 -0.72
N SER A 131 11.84 6.14 -0.01
CA SER A 131 10.59 5.72 0.64
C SER A 131 10.29 6.61 1.84
N ASN A 132 11.29 6.92 2.68
CA ASN A 132 11.12 7.80 3.83
C ASN A 132 10.57 9.17 3.40
N GLY A 133 11.22 9.80 2.41
CA GLY A 133 10.78 11.09 1.87
C GLY A 133 9.41 11.03 1.19
N PHE A 134 9.10 9.93 0.49
CA PHE A 134 7.80 9.71 -0.11
C PHE A 134 6.70 9.70 0.97
N HIS A 135 6.83 8.88 2.00
CA HIS A 135 5.82 8.77 3.07
C HIS A 135 5.71 10.07 3.89
N ARG A 136 6.84 10.71 4.24
CA ARG A 136 6.81 12.04 4.90
C ARG A 136 6.04 13.07 4.07
N SER A 137 6.10 13.02 2.75
CA SER A 137 5.37 13.95 1.87
C SER A 137 3.84 13.77 1.88
N PHE A 138 3.35 12.69 2.49
CA PHE A 138 1.93 12.44 2.78
C PHE A 138 1.56 12.74 4.24
N GLY A 139 2.52 13.15 5.07
CA GLY A 139 2.29 13.43 6.48
C GLY A 139 2.58 12.26 7.43
N PHE A 140 3.15 11.16 6.94
CA PHE A 140 3.60 10.09 7.82
C PHE A 140 4.73 10.58 8.72
N THR A 141 4.68 10.19 9.99
CA THR A 141 5.73 10.41 11.00
C THR A 141 6.34 9.09 11.42
N GLU A 142 7.62 9.08 11.76
CA GLU A 142 8.31 7.90 12.28
C GLU A 142 7.85 7.62 13.72
N VAL A 143 7.45 6.38 13.99
CA VAL A 143 6.96 5.94 15.30
C VAL A 143 7.83 4.88 15.94
N GLY A 144 8.80 4.36 15.23
CA GLY A 144 9.77 3.41 15.80
C GLY A 144 10.72 2.83 14.78
N LEU A 145 11.83 2.30 15.30
CA LEU A 145 12.87 1.60 14.52
C LEU A 145 13.09 0.21 15.11
N TYR A 146 12.81 -0.82 14.32
CA TYR A 146 13.16 -2.20 14.65
C TYR A 146 14.56 -2.49 14.14
N ARG A 147 15.50 -2.70 15.05
CA ARG A 147 16.89 -2.91 14.68
C ARG A 147 17.17 -4.38 14.40
N ARG A 148 17.84 -4.65 13.28
CA ARG A 148 18.25 -5.99 12.86
C ARG A 148 17.12 -7.01 12.96
N VAL A 149 15.95 -6.66 12.42
CA VAL A 149 14.74 -7.48 12.53
C VAL A 149 14.54 -8.38 11.30
N ALA A 150 15.13 -8.04 10.15
CA ALA A 150 15.01 -8.80 8.92
C ALA A 150 16.39 -9.24 8.41
N TRP A 151 16.49 -10.50 7.97
CA TRP A 151 17.69 -11.06 7.34
C TRP A 151 17.43 -11.27 5.85
N LYS A 152 18.17 -10.59 4.97
CA LYS A 152 18.07 -10.75 3.54
C LYS A 152 19.37 -10.30 2.85
N HIS A 153 19.73 -10.96 1.72
CA HIS A 153 20.97 -10.68 0.98
C HIS A 153 22.20 -10.64 1.89
N ASP A 154 22.33 -11.67 2.72
CA ASP A 154 23.47 -11.88 3.64
C ASP A 154 23.71 -10.74 4.64
N GLY A 155 22.62 -10.03 5.01
CA GLY A 155 22.70 -8.93 5.97
C GLY A 155 21.45 -8.76 6.84
N TRP A 156 21.69 -8.26 8.08
CA TRP A 156 20.61 -7.79 8.94
C TRP A 156 20.18 -6.39 8.55
N HIS A 157 18.86 -6.17 8.51
CA HIS A 157 18.27 -4.90 8.13
C HIS A 157 17.38 -4.36 9.24
N ASP A 158 17.47 -3.05 9.43
CA ASP A 158 16.55 -2.29 10.27
C ASP A 158 15.27 -1.97 9.49
N VAL A 159 14.15 -1.85 10.22
CA VAL A 159 12.86 -1.45 9.66
C VAL A 159 12.35 -0.26 10.45
N ALA A 160 12.21 0.89 9.80
CA ALA A 160 11.53 2.04 10.35
C ALA A 160 10.02 1.89 10.13
N TRP A 161 9.24 2.14 11.18
CA TRP A 161 7.79 2.20 11.11
C TRP A 161 7.34 3.65 11.06
N MET A 162 6.51 3.95 10.09
CA MET A 162 5.90 5.26 9.92
C MET A 162 4.39 5.15 10.04
N GLN A 163 3.73 6.17 10.60
CA GLN A 163 2.30 6.22 10.85
C GLN A 163 1.69 7.51 10.32
N LEU A 164 0.47 7.40 9.82
CA LEU A 164 -0.37 8.52 9.38
C LEU A 164 -1.77 8.39 9.96
N ASP A 165 -2.27 9.46 10.57
CA ASP A 165 -3.68 9.61 10.92
C ASP A 165 -4.50 9.86 9.64
N LEU A 166 -5.36 8.91 9.26
CA LEU A 166 -6.19 9.00 8.06
C LEU A 166 -7.41 9.91 8.24
N ALA A 167 -7.90 10.00 9.45
CA ALA A 167 -9.01 10.89 9.81
C ALA A 167 -8.75 11.46 11.20
N ALA A 168 -9.13 12.72 11.40
CA ALA A 168 -9.20 13.29 12.75
C ALA A 168 -10.16 12.42 13.58
N ALA A 169 -9.62 11.77 14.59
CA ALA A 169 -10.42 11.03 15.55
C ALA A 169 -10.71 11.97 16.72
N GLU A 170 -11.98 12.14 17.07
CA GLU A 170 -12.30 12.59 18.41
C GLU A 170 -11.82 11.47 19.37
N PRO A 171 -10.96 11.77 20.35
CA PRO A 171 -10.26 10.76 21.14
C PRO A 171 -11.18 9.75 21.83
N ASP A 172 -12.39 10.16 22.14
CA ASP A 172 -13.36 9.41 22.96
C ASP A 172 -14.52 8.80 22.13
N GLU A 173 -14.52 8.96 20.80
CA GLU A 173 -15.55 8.39 19.95
C GLU A 173 -15.17 6.98 19.47
N ALA A 174 -16.04 6.00 19.74
CA ALA A 174 -15.87 4.66 19.20
C ALA A 174 -15.92 4.69 17.66
N PRO A 175 -14.93 4.13 16.96
CA PRO A 175 -14.92 4.14 15.50
C PRO A 175 -16.08 3.29 14.95
N GLY A 176 -16.73 3.80 13.90
CA GLY A 176 -17.76 3.05 13.19
C GLY A 176 -17.18 1.83 12.48
N PRO A 177 -18.01 0.91 11.96
CA PRO A 177 -17.57 -0.29 11.28
C PRO A 177 -16.84 0.05 9.97
N ILE A 178 -15.84 -0.77 9.61
CA ILE A 178 -15.20 -0.71 8.29
C ILE A 178 -16.22 -1.10 7.22
N SER A 179 -16.43 -0.22 6.23
CA SER A 179 -17.39 -0.47 5.15
C SER A 179 -16.79 -1.36 4.05
N ALA A 180 -17.65 -2.12 3.35
CA ALA A 180 -17.25 -2.89 2.18
C ALA A 180 -16.77 -1.98 1.03
N PRO A 181 -15.90 -2.45 0.09
CA PRO A 181 -15.49 -1.71 -1.09
C PRO A 181 -16.69 -1.27 -1.93
N GLY A 182 -16.64 -0.06 -2.49
CA GLY A 182 -17.61 0.40 -3.49
C GLY A 182 -18.93 0.97 -2.97
N ARG A 183 -19.17 1.05 -1.67
CA ARG A 183 -20.26 1.91 -1.15
C ARG A 183 -19.72 3.32 -0.91
N VAL A 184 -19.77 4.15 -1.94
CA VAL A 184 -19.74 5.61 -1.75
C VAL A 184 -20.97 5.93 -0.89
N ARG A 185 -20.75 6.42 0.34
CA ARG A 185 -21.86 7.01 1.10
C ARG A 185 -22.37 8.17 0.26
N GLY A 186 -23.57 8.00 -0.29
CA GLY A 186 -24.28 9.12 -0.89
C GLY A 186 -24.38 10.21 0.17
N SER A 187 -23.95 11.42 -0.18
CA SER A 187 -24.19 12.61 0.61
C SER A 187 -25.69 12.69 0.85
N GLY A 188 -26.11 12.29 2.05
CA GLY A 188 -27.48 12.53 2.51
C GLY A 188 -27.71 14.02 2.56
N ALA A 189 -28.79 14.43 1.88
CA ALA A 189 -29.33 15.76 1.87
C ALA A 189 -29.74 16.24 3.26
#